data_b3c44394b9a1e2a351891fcec1deef88
#
_entry.id   b3c44394b9a1e2a351891fcec1deef88
#
_cell.length_a   1.000
_cell.length_b   1.000
_cell.length_c   1.000
_cell.angle_alpha   90.00
_cell.angle_beta   90.00
_cell.angle_gamma   90.00
#
_symmetry.space_group_name_H-M   'P 1'
#
loop_
_entity.id
_entity.type
_entity.pdbx_description
1 polymer ?
#
loop_
_entity_poly.entity_id
_entity_poly.type
_entity_poly.pdbx_seq_one_letter_code
_entity_poly.pdbx_strand_id
1 'polypeptide(L)'
;MDQRWGYQQYAGDLFGLSGCGPTCLSMVTIYLTGNTDRTPAWMAEFAASHGYASDGNGSYWSLFSEGGSSLGLDVTEIPLDEQRIIDNLQVGNPIVAVLGPGDFTTTGHFIVLTAYQDGQIKVNDPNSRENSEKLWDYDRISGQIKNLWVFR
;
A
#
# COMPACT_ATOMS: atom_id res chain seq x y z
N MET A 1 8.74 -7.11 -3.86
CA MET A 1 8.52 -7.69 -2.52
C MET A 1 9.78 -8.36 -2.02
N ASP A 2 10.05 -8.26 -0.74
CA ASP A 2 11.19 -8.93 -0.13
C ASP A 2 10.94 -10.45 -0.12
N GLN A 3 11.87 -11.22 -0.70
CA GLN A 3 11.72 -12.68 -0.83
C GLN A 3 11.68 -13.42 0.52
N ARG A 4 12.16 -12.81 1.59
CA ARG A 4 12.08 -13.41 2.93
C ARG A 4 10.65 -13.69 3.36
N TRP A 5 9.69 -12.93 2.84
CA TRP A 5 8.29 -13.02 3.21
C TRP A 5 7.48 -13.90 2.26
N GLY A 6 8.06 -14.33 1.14
CA GLY A 6 7.35 -15.00 0.06
C GLY A 6 6.83 -16.38 0.39
N TYR A 7 7.41 -17.05 1.37
CA TYR A 7 7.03 -18.42 1.72
C TYR A 7 6.10 -18.52 2.93
N GLN A 8 5.77 -17.40 3.56
CA GLN A 8 4.79 -17.41 4.64
C GLN A 8 3.39 -17.44 4.05
N GLN A 9 2.47 -18.10 4.74
CA GLN A 9 1.08 -18.11 4.31
C GLN A 9 0.34 -16.90 4.86
N TYR A 10 -0.58 -16.39 4.04
CA TYR A 10 -1.44 -15.27 4.40
C TYR A 10 -2.78 -15.47 3.70
N ALA A 11 -3.89 -15.53 4.46
CA ALA A 11 -5.24 -15.68 3.93
C ALA A 11 -5.41 -16.90 3.02
N GLY A 12 -4.73 -18.00 3.33
CA GLY A 12 -4.81 -19.23 2.55
C GLY A 12 -3.85 -19.30 1.35
N ASP A 13 -3.21 -18.18 1.00
CA ASP A 13 -2.23 -18.13 -0.10
C ASP A 13 -0.84 -17.90 0.43
N LEU A 14 0.17 -18.08 -0.43
CA LEU A 14 1.54 -17.70 -0.08
C LEU A 14 1.60 -16.19 0.12
N PHE A 15 2.37 -15.77 1.14
CA PHE A 15 2.53 -14.35 1.46
C PHE A 15 2.93 -13.53 0.22
N GLY A 16 3.83 -14.08 -0.61
CA GLY A 16 4.28 -13.39 -1.82
C GLY A 16 3.19 -13.09 -2.84
N LEU A 17 2.08 -13.83 -2.81
CA LEU A 17 0.96 -13.64 -3.73
C LEU A 17 -0.10 -12.68 -3.18
N SER A 18 -0.36 -12.72 -1.88
CA SER A 18 -1.45 -11.96 -1.28
C SER A 18 -0.98 -11.00 -0.17
N GLY A 19 0.32 -10.77 -0.07
CA GLY A 19 0.90 -9.95 0.99
C GLY A 19 1.06 -8.47 0.68
N CYS A 20 0.64 -7.99 -0.51
CA CYS A 20 0.90 -6.60 -0.89
C CYS A 20 0.20 -5.58 0.02
N GLY A 21 -1.03 -5.86 0.47
CA GLY A 21 -1.73 -4.99 1.40
C GLY A 21 -1.00 -4.82 2.73
N PRO A 22 -0.73 -5.92 3.46
CA PRO A 22 0.03 -5.85 4.71
C PRO A 22 1.43 -5.27 4.54
N THR A 23 2.10 -5.56 3.43
CA THR A 23 3.43 -4.99 3.16
C THR A 23 3.35 -3.47 3.01
N CYS A 24 2.36 -2.95 2.30
CA CYS A 24 2.15 -1.51 2.18
C CYS A 24 1.87 -0.87 3.53
N LEU A 25 1.00 -1.48 4.34
CA LEU A 25 0.69 -0.93 5.66
C LEU A 25 1.91 -0.99 6.58
N SER A 26 2.72 -2.06 6.48
CA SER A 26 3.98 -2.17 7.21
C SER A 26 4.92 -1.01 6.85
N MET A 27 5.12 -0.75 5.56
CA MET A 27 5.99 0.33 5.10
C MET A 27 5.55 1.68 5.68
N VAL A 28 4.25 1.97 5.61
CA VAL A 28 3.70 3.23 6.09
C VAL A 28 3.83 3.34 7.61
N THR A 29 3.54 2.27 8.34
CA THR A 29 3.60 2.26 9.80
C THR A 29 5.03 2.48 10.28
N ILE A 30 6.00 1.77 9.69
CA ILE A 30 7.41 1.93 10.06
C ILE A 30 7.90 3.35 9.73
N TYR A 31 7.51 3.87 8.57
CA TYR A 31 7.90 5.22 8.16
C TYR A 31 7.38 6.27 9.14
N LEU A 32 6.13 6.18 9.57
CA LEU A 32 5.50 7.20 10.41
C LEU A 32 5.84 7.05 11.90
N THR A 33 5.99 5.83 12.39
CA THR A 33 6.20 5.57 13.82
C THR A 33 7.62 5.21 14.20
N GLY A 34 8.42 4.75 13.23
CA GLY A 34 9.76 4.23 13.51
C GLY A 34 9.76 2.86 14.17
N ASN A 35 8.59 2.23 14.34
CA ASN A 35 8.49 0.93 15.00
C ASN A 35 8.81 -0.19 14.01
N THR A 36 10.07 -0.64 14.03
CA THR A 36 10.56 -1.66 13.11
C THR A 36 10.04 -3.06 13.41
N ASP A 37 9.34 -3.25 14.52
CA ASP A 37 8.68 -4.53 14.83
C ASP A 37 7.43 -4.76 13.99
N ARG A 38 6.90 -3.71 13.36
CA ARG A 38 5.73 -3.80 12.47
C ARG A 38 6.13 -4.29 11.08
N THR A 39 6.78 -5.45 11.03
CA THR A 39 7.25 -6.07 9.78
C THR A 39 6.09 -6.50 8.89
N PRO A 40 6.34 -6.78 7.60
CA PRO A 40 5.29 -7.35 6.74
C PRO A 40 4.70 -8.65 7.30
N ALA A 41 5.51 -9.50 7.91
CA ALA A 41 5.01 -10.75 8.52
C ALA A 41 4.09 -10.45 9.72
N TRP A 42 4.50 -9.54 10.59
CA TRP A 42 3.67 -9.11 11.73
C TRP A 42 2.35 -8.54 11.23
N MET A 43 2.41 -7.72 10.17
CA MET A 43 1.23 -7.06 9.64
C MET A 43 0.28 -8.05 8.98
N ALA A 44 0.81 -9.08 8.31
CA ALA A 44 -0.01 -10.14 7.73
C ALA A 44 -0.78 -10.91 8.81
N GLU A 45 -0.13 -11.20 9.93
CA GLU A 45 -0.75 -11.85 11.07
C GLU A 45 -1.83 -10.98 11.70
N PHE A 46 -1.52 -9.68 11.87
CA PHE A 46 -2.47 -8.70 12.35
C PHE A 46 -3.72 -8.66 11.47
N ALA A 47 -3.54 -8.59 10.15
CA ALA A 47 -4.66 -8.54 9.21
C ALA A 47 -5.51 -9.81 9.27
N ALA A 48 -4.86 -10.97 9.34
CA ALA A 48 -5.58 -12.25 9.41
C ALA A 48 -6.38 -12.38 10.71
N SER A 49 -5.78 -12.01 11.84
CA SER A 49 -6.42 -12.16 13.14
C SER A 49 -7.56 -11.17 13.38
N HIS A 50 -7.58 -10.04 12.65
CA HIS A 50 -8.62 -9.02 12.78
C HIS A 50 -9.66 -9.06 11.65
N GLY A 51 -9.60 -10.07 10.78
CA GLY A 51 -10.58 -10.21 9.71
C GLY A 51 -10.39 -9.29 8.51
N TYR A 52 -9.21 -8.70 8.36
CA TYR A 52 -8.89 -7.83 7.22
C TYR A 52 -8.34 -8.58 6.03
N ALA A 53 -8.06 -9.86 6.17
CA ALA A 53 -7.56 -10.71 5.08
C ALA A 53 -8.70 -11.47 4.44
N SER A 54 -8.68 -11.55 3.10
CA SER A 54 -9.66 -12.27 2.32
C SER A 54 -9.05 -13.54 1.75
N ASP A 55 -9.75 -14.66 1.87
CA ASP A 55 -9.30 -15.93 1.31
C ASP A 55 -9.11 -15.82 -0.20
N GLY A 56 -7.88 -16.01 -0.66
CA GLY A 56 -7.56 -16.03 -2.08
C GLY A 56 -7.57 -14.69 -2.79
N ASN A 57 -7.99 -13.61 -2.14
CA ASN A 57 -8.13 -12.30 -2.79
C ASN A 57 -7.32 -11.18 -2.15
N GLY A 58 -6.45 -11.52 -1.19
CA GLY A 58 -5.62 -10.53 -0.53
C GLY A 58 -6.35 -9.84 0.62
N SER A 59 -6.18 -8.54 0.75
CA SER A 59 -6.69 -7.78 1.89
C SER A 59 -7.95 -7.02 1.55
N TYR A 60 -8.86 -6.90 2.51
CA TYR A 60 -9.98 -5.95 2.40
C TYR A 60 -9.45 -4.53 2.53
N TRP A 61 -10.17 -3.57 1.95
CA TRP A 61 -9.82 -2.15 2.06
C TRP A 61 -9.84 -1.67 3.51
N SER A 62 -10.66 -2.30 4.36
CA SER A 62 -10.74 -1.99 5.79
C SER A 62 -9.40 -2.19 6.52
N LEU A 63 -8.48 -2.99 5.96
CA LEU A 63 -7.13 -3.09 6.53
C LEU A 63 -6.48 -1.71 6.65
N PHE A 64 -6.68 -0.84 5.67
CA PHE A 64 -6.06 0.49 5.68
C PHE A 64 -6.82 1.47 6.55
N SER A 65 -8.14 1.55 6.42
CA SER A 65 -8.94 2.50 7.20
C SER A 65 -9.03 2.10 8.67
N GLU A 66 -9.58 0.92 8.96
CA GLU A 66 -9.79 0.46 10.34
C GLU A 66 -8.51 -0.09 10.95
N GLY A 67 -7.75 -0.87 10.19
CA GLY A 67 -6.50 -1.44 10.67
C GLY A 67 -5.47 -0.35 10.97
N GLY A 68 -5.30 0.61 10.07
CA GLY A 68 -4.41 1.74 10.28
C GLY A 68 -4.77 2.55 11.52
N SER A 69 -6.05 2.85 11.69
CA SER A 69 -6.53 3.58 12.87
C SER A 69 -6.25 2.81 14.16
N SER A 70 -6.46 1.51 14.18
CA SER A 70 -6.22 0.69 15.36
C SER A 70 -4.73 0.62 15.73
N LEU A 71 -3.85 0.88 14.77
CA LEU A 71 -2.40 0.95 15.01
C LEU A 71 -1.94 2.36 15.45
N GLY A 72 -2.86 3.27 15.64
CA GLY A 72 -2.55 4.62 16.10
C GLY A 72 -2.25 5.62 14.98
N LEU A 73 -2.48 5.25 13.74
CA LEU A 73 -2.26 6.13 12.60
C LEU A 73 -3.51 6.96 12.30
N ASP A 74 -3.30 8.18 11.81
CA ASP A 74 -4.38 9.00 11.28
C ASP A 74 -4.57 8.62 9.81
N VAL A 75 -5.70 8.02 9.48
CA VAL A 75 -5.98 7.51 8.14
C VAL A 75 -7.17 8.28 7.56
N THR A 76 -6.98 8.86 6.38
CA THR A 76 -8.03 9.58 5.67
C THR A 76 -8.17 9.04 4.26
N GLU A 77 -9.35 8.56 3.90
CA GLU A 77 -9.67 8.19 2.53
C GLU A 77 -9.90 9.45 1.72
N ILE A 78 -9.24 9.57 0.56
CA ILE A 78 -9.36 10.76 -0.28
C ILE A 78 -9.85 10.40 -1.68
N PRO A 79 -10.52 11.34 -2.38
CA PRO A 79 -10.90 11.13 -3.77
C PRO A 79 -9.66 11.19 -4.68
N LEU A 80 -9.81 10.73 -5.91
CA LEU A 80 -8.76 10.84 -6.93
C LEU A 80 -8.69 12.31 -7.40
N ASP A 81 -7.85 13.07 -6.74
CA ASP A 81 -7.63 14.49 -7.00
C ASP A 81 -6.13 14.74 -6.94
N GLU A 82 -5.56 15.15 -8.07
CA GLU A 82 -4.12 15.36 -8.19
C GLU A 82 -3.58 16.33 -7.15
N GLN A 83 -4.29 17.44 -6.90
CA GLN A 83 -3.82 18.45 -5.96
C GLN A 83 -3.77 17.91 -4.53
N ARG A 84 -4.76 17.11 -4.13
CA ARG A 84 -4.76 16.51 -2.80
C ARG A 84 -3.60 15.52 -2.65
N ILE A 85 -3.31 14.76 -3.70
CA ILE A 85 -2.18 13.84 -3.71
C ILE A 85 -0.87 14.63 -3.56
N ILE A 86 -0.69 15.70 -4.35
CA ILE A 86 0.49 16.54 -4.30
C ILE A 86 0.67 17.14 -2.91
N ASP A 87 -0.37 17.75 -2.36
CA ASP A 87 -0.28 18.43 -1.07
C ASP A 87 0.13 17.47 0.04
N ASN A 88 -0.41 16.26 0.04
CA ASN A 88 -0.05 15.26 1.05
C ASN A 88 1.35 14.73 0.86
N LEU A 89 1.76 14.43 -0.35
CA LEU A 89 3.10 13.90 -0.59
C LEU A 89 4.18 14.94 -0.29
N GLN A 90 3.92 16.21 -0.57
CA GLN A 90 4.90 17.28 -0.32
C GLN A 90 5.16 17.52 1.16
N VAL A 91 4.20 17.26 2.02
CA VAL A 91 4.40 17.38 3.47
C VAL A 91 4.82 16.06 4.14
N GLY A 92 5.07 15.03 3.35
CA GLY A 92 5.59 13.76 3.86
C GLY A 92 4.55 12.75 4.31
N ASN A 93 3.29 12.93 3.92
CA ASN A 93 2.24 11.97 4.23
C ASN A 93 2.20 10.90 3.14
N PRO A 94 2.54 9.64 3.45
CA PRO A 94 2.47 8.58 2.44
C PRO A 94 1.02 8.24 2.12
N ILE A 95 0.79 7.76 0.89
CA ILE A 95 -0.54 7.40 0.41
C ILE A 95 -0.51 5.96 -0.08
N VAL A 96 -1.44 5.14 0.40
CA VAL A 96 -1.65 3.80 -0.17
C VAL A 96 -2.70 3.93 -1.27
N ALA A 97 -2.39 3.37 -2.44
CA ALA A 97 -3.29 3.33 -3.58
C ALA A 97 -3.60 1.88 -3.93
N VAL A 98 -4.89 1.58 -4.14
CA VAL A 98 -5.29 0.31 -4.72
C VAL A 98 -5.52 0.52 -6.21
N LEU A 99 -4.92 -0.36 -7.02
CA LEU A 99 -4.93 -0.27 -8.48
C LEU A 99 -5.72 -1.42 -9.07
N GLY A 100 -6.47 -1.12 -10.13
CA GLY A 100 -7.07 -2.14 -10.98
C GLY A 100 -6.10 -2.59 -12.07
N PRO A 101 -6.58 -3.39 -13.05
CA PRO A 101 -5.73 -3.89 -14.12
C PRO A 101 -5.03 -2.77 -14.88
N GLY A 102 -3.73 -2.95 -15.15
CA GLY A 102 -2.92 -1.96 -15.86
C GLY A 102 -1.45 -2.27 -15.74
N ASP A 103 -0.64 -1.23 -15.52
CA ASP A 103 0.83 -1.35 -15.51
C ASP A 103 1.37 -2.14 -14.32
N PHE A 104 0.63 -2.22 -13.22
CA PHE A 104 1.11 -2.81 -11.97
C PHE A 104 0.56 -4.21 -11.71
N THR A 105 -0.57 -4.55 -12.31
CA THR A 105 -1.26 -5.80 -12.01
C THR A 105 -2.23 -6.13 -13.13
N THR A 106 -2.56 -7.41 -13.26
CA THR A 106 -3.63 -7.85 -14.17
C THR A 106 -4.99 -7.96 -13.47
N THR A 107 -5.02 -7.89 -12.15
CA THR A 107 -6.24 -8.04 -11.35
C THR A 107 -6.45 -6.89 -10.37
N GLY A 108 -5.62 -6.81 -9.34
CA GLY A 108 -5.66 -5.76 -8.32
C GLY A 108 -4.38 -5.76 -7.51
N HIS A 109 -3.97 -4.60 -7.00
CA HIS A 109 -2.70 -4.46 -6.31
C HIS A 109 -2.69 -3.22 -5.45
N PHE A 110 -1.92 -3.24 -4.36
CA PHE A 110 -1.70 -2.08 -3.51
C PHE A 110 -0.26 -1.60 -3.65
N ILE A 111 -0.08 -0.29 -3.78
CA ILE A 111 1.24 0.35 -3.78
C ILE A 111 1.23 1.54 -2.82
N VAL A 112 2.43 2.02 -2.46
CA VAL A 112 2.57 3.23 -1.64
C VAL A 112 3.11 4.35 -2.53
N LEU A 113 2.43 5.50 -2.52
CA LEU A 113 2.90 6.71 -3.17
C LEU A 113 3.74 7.47 -2.15
N THR A 114 4.98 7.83 -2.51
CA THR A 114 5.94 8.40 -1.54
C THR A 114 6.38 9.82 -1.86
N ALA A 115 6.36 10.23 -3.12
CA ALA A 115 6.80 11.58 -3.51
C ALA A 115 6.16 11.99 -4.82
N TYR A 116 6.09 13.29 -5.04
CA TYR A 116 5.60 13.89 -6.29
C TYR A 116 6.60 14.94 -6.75
N GLN A 117 6.94 14.90 -8.04
CA GLN A 117 7.86 15.86 -8.64
C GLN A 117 7.53 16.03 -10.12
N ASP A 118 7.19 17.27 -10.53
CA ASP A 118 7.01 17.67 -11.92
C ASP A 118 6.04 16.75 -12.71
N GLY A 119 4.88 16.45 -12.13
CA GLY A 119 3.87 15.61 -12.77
C GLY A 119 4.11 14.13 -12.61
N GLN A 120 5.18 13.72 -11.93
CA GLN A 120 5.53 12.32 -11.75
C GLN A 120 5.47 11.91 -10.29
N ILE A 121 5.12 10.64 -10.06
CA ILE A 121 4.97 10.09 -8.71
C ILE A 121 6.00 8.98 -8.52
N LYS A 122 6.66 9.01 -7.37
CA LYS A 122 7.49 7.91 -6.91
C LYS A 122 6.65 6.95 -6.11
N VAL A 123 6.79 5.65 -6.39
CA VAL A 123 6.01 4.61 -5.72
C VAL A 123 6.92 3.59 -5.06
N ASN A 124 6.40 2.91 -4.04
CA ASN A 124 6.95 1.66 -3.55
C ASN A 124 5.96 0.56 -3.89
N ASP A 125 6.38 -0.32 -4.80
CA ASP A 125 5.58 -1.47 -5.23
C ASP A 125 6.12 -2.71 -4.52
N PRO A 126 5.35 -3.32 -3.62
CA PRO A 126 5.85 -4.48 -2.87
C PRO A 126 6.19 -5.68 -3.74
N ASN A 127 5.70 -5.72 -4.98
CA ASN A 127 5.97 -6.84 -5.90
C ASN A 127 7.00 -6.51 -6.98
N SER A 128 7.48 -5.28 -7.07
CA SER A 128 8.38 -4.90 -8.16
C SER A 128 9.38 -3.85 -7.74
N ARG A 129 10.64 -4.25 -7.66
CA ARG A 129 11.74 -3.31 -7.48
C ARG A 129 11.84 -2.37 -8.68
N GLU A 130 11.67 -2.90 -9.88
CA GLU A 130 11.73 -2.10 -11.11
C GLU A 130 10.71 -0.97 -11.10
N ASN A 131 9.47 -1.27 -10.73
CA ASN A 131 8.42 -0.25 -10.63
C ASN A 131 8.74 0.79 -9.56
N SER A 132 9.41 0.38 -8.49
CA SER A 132 9.77 1.26 -7.36
C SER A 132 10.96 2.16 -7.69
N GLU A 133 11.77 1.81 -8.69
CA GLU A 133 12.97 2.55 -9.06
C GLU A 133 12.71 3.66 -10.08
N LYS A 134 11.55 3.67 -10.73
CA LYS A 134 11.23 4.68 -11.73
C LYS A 134 10.12 5.61 -11.29
N LEU A 135 10.05 6.77 -11.96
CA LEU A 135 8.97 7.73 -11.74
C LEU A 135 7.83 7.43 -12.71
N TRP A 136 6.60 7.65 -12.23
CA TRP A 136 5.38 7.37 -12.99
C TRP A 136 4.62 8.66 -13.27
N ASP A 137 4.25 8.89 -14.52
CA ASP A 137 3.40 10.04 -14.85
C ASP A 137 2.05 9.87 -14.17
N TYR A 138 1.59 10.92 -13.49
CA TYR A 138 0.28 10.92 -12.84
C TYR A 138 -0.83 10.56 -13.85
N ASP A 139 -0.80 11.16 -15.03
CA ASP A 139 -1.82 10.92 -16.05
C ASP A 139 -1.88 9.45 -16.48
N ARG A 140 -0.75 8.75 -16.43
CA ARG A 140 -0.70 7.34 -16.80
C ARG A 140 -1.34 6.44 -15.74
N ILE A 141 -1.05 6.70 -14.47
CA ILE A 141 -1.51 5.80 -13.40
C ILE A 141 -2.86 6.18 -12.84
N SER A 142 -3.31 7.43 -12.99
CA SER A 142 -4.56 7.90 -12.38
C SER A 142 -5.77 7.08 -12.79
N GLY A 143 -5.87 6.68 -14.05
CA GLY A 143 -6.98 5.86 -14.53
C GLY A 143 -6.99 4.43 -13.97
N GLN A 144 -5.90 4.00 -13.35
CA GLN A 144 -5.78 2.66 -12.75
C GLN A 144 -6.12 2.67 -11.28
N ILE A 145 -6.14 3.84 -10.64
CA ILE A 145 -6.38 3.97 -9.19
C ILE A 145 -7.86 3.80 -8.88
N LYS A 146 -8.15 2.92 -7.93
CA LYS A 146 -9.52 2.64 -7.49
C LYS A 146 -9.84 3.29 -6.16
N ASN A 147 -8.86 3.48 -5.28
CA ASN A 147 -9.03 4.17 -4.01
C ASN A 147 -7.70 4.61 -3.44
N LEU A 148 -7.74 5.58 -2.53
CA LEU A 148 -6.56 6.19 -1.93
C LEU A 148 -6.78 6.42 -0.44
N TRP A 149 -5.74 6.14 0.37
CA TRP A 149 -5.73 6.42 1.80
C TRP A 149 -4.46 7.19 2.16
N VAL A 150 -4.63 8.35 2.80
CA VAL A 150 -3.51 9.14 3.32
C VAL A 150 -3.25 8.76 4.76
N PHE A 151 -1.97 8.60 5.11
CA PHE A 151 -1.53 8.23 6.47
C PHE A 151 -0.67 9.35 7.07
N ARG A 152 -0.88 9.62 8.36
CA ARG A 152 -0.09 10.59 9.13
C ARG A 152 0.13 10.13 10.56
#